data_ef69bcfcc9690f3d5b3c9a56dc222778
#
_entry.id   ef69bcfcc9690f3d5b3c9a56dc222778
#
_cell.length_a   1.000
_cell.length_b   1.000
_cell.length_c   1.000
_cell.angle_alpha   90.00
_cell.angle_beta   90.00
_cell.angle_gamma   90.00
#
_symmetry.space_group_name_H-M   'P 1'
#
loop_
_entity.id
_entity.type
_entity.pdbx_description
1 polymer ?
#
loop_
_entity_poly.entity_id
_entity_poly.type
_entity_poly.pdbx_seq_one_letter_code
_entity_poly.pdbx_strand_id
1 'polypeptide(L)'
;YMRIRQMPDRRFRDVSLFLMMCSIWLVTDSSLAQSYSRCPEVLCLISFYMFMLLAVPMLRFLQNIGNMKKYRLLDLGIFTFYLNAVLQGVLGAFEFKDMLFVTHILLFVWVLISAVLLIREYRKHKQREIHLLLIAYIIVGASGIIALILYWLFEISYYGSIFELGNLVFLVLVI
;
A
#
# COMPACT_ATOMS: atom_id res chain seq x y z
N TYR A 1 -13.10 -18.32 9.93
CA TYR A 1 -12.13 -19.33 10.43
C TYR A 1 -11.78 -20.38 9.38
N MET A 2 -12.71 -20.77 8.51
CA MET A 2 -12.44 -21.73 7.41
C MET A 2 -11.63 -21.12 6.24
N ARG A 3 -11.77 -19.84 5.95
CA ARG A 3 -11.08 -19.19 4.81
C ARG A 3 -9.58 -19.03 5.02
N ILE A 4 -9.14 -18.69 6.23
CA ILE A 4 -7.70 -18.53 6.54
C ILE A 4 -6.92 -19.82 6.30
N ARG A 5 -7.53 -20.99 6.58
CA ARG A 5 -6.91 -22.31 6.40
C ARG A 5 -6.74 -22.73 4.93
N GLN A 6 -7.40 -22.04 3.99
CA GLN A 6 -7.34 -22.32 2.55
C GLN A 6 -6.44 -21.35 1.77
N MET A 7 -5.93 -20.29 2.43
CA MET A 7 -4.99 -19.39 1.75
C MET A 7 -3.63 -20.07 1.61
N PRO A 8 -3.05 -20.12 0.40
CA PRO A 8 -1.67 -20.55 0.22
C PRO A 8 -0.74 -19.67 1.09
N ASP A 9 0.23 -20.27 1.77
CA ASP A 9 1.15 -19.61 2.71
C ASP A 9 1.74 -18.29 2.19
N ARG A 10 1.97 -18.20 0.88
CA ARG A 10 2.51 -16.97 0.25
C ARG A 10 1.54 -15.79 0.29
N ARG A 11 0.25 -16.02 0.06
CA ARG A 11 -0.77 -14.95 0.10
C ARG A 11 -0.93 -14.41 1.51
N PHE A 12 -0.99 -15.31 2.48
CA PHE A 12 -1.07 -14.95 3.89
C PHE A 12 0.14 -14.13 4.33
N ARG A 13 1.34 -14.56 3.94
CA ARG A 13 2.58 -13.84 4.23
C ARG A 13 2.58 -12.42 3.67
N ASP A 14 2.15 -12.25 2.41
CA ASP A 14 2.19 -10.95 1.74
C ASP A 14 1.18 -9.97 2.36
N VAL A 15 -0.03 -10.44 2.72
CA VAL A 15 -1.02 -9.63 3.47
C VAL A 15 -0.51 -9.29 4.88
N SER A 16 0.06 -10.26 5.59
CA SER A 16 0.61 -10.02 6.93
C SER A 16 1.75 -9.01 6.91
N LEU A 17 2.62 -9.08 5.89
CA LEU A 17 3.70 -8.11 5.71
C LEU A 17 3.14 -6.71 5.41
N PHE A 18 2.13 -6.60 4.55
CA PHE A 18 1.46 -5.34 4.26
C PHE A 18 0.89 -4.71 5.53
N LEU A 19 0.17 -5.49 6.33
CA LEU A 19 -0.42 -5.01 7.59
C LEU A 19 0.61 -4.60 8.63
N MET A 20 1.69 -5.39 8.75
CA MET A 20 2.79 -5.06 9.64
C MET A 20 3.44 -3.73 9.24
N MET A 21 3.67 -3.52 7.94
CA MET A 21 4.22 -2.25 7.45
C MET A 21 3.27 -1.08 7.66
N CYS A 22 1.96 -1.25 7.42
CA CYS A 22 0.94 -0.27 7.76
C CYS A 22 1.00 0.11 9.24
N SER A 23 1.03 -0.89 10.13
CA SER A 23 1.06 -0.66 11.58
C SER A 23 2.32 0.09 12.02
N ILE A 24 3.49 -0.30 11.50
CA ILE A 24 4.75 0.40 11.81
C ILE A 24 4.68 1.84 11.31
N TRP A 25 4.24 2.04 10.06
CA TRP A 25 4.08 3.38 9.49
C TRP A 25 3.18 4.26 10.37
N LEU A 26 1.98 3.79 10.69
CA LEU A 26 1.01 4.55 11.49
C LEU A 26 1.53 4.92 12.88
N VAL A 27 2.18 3.97 13.56
CA VAL A 27 2.77 4.21 14.89
C VAL A 27 3.90 5.24 14.79
N THR A 28 4.80 5.10 13.82
CA THR A 28 5.97 6.00 13.67
C THR A 28 5.61 7.37 13.12
N ASP A 29 4.51 7.48 12.36
CA ASP A 29 3.98 8.73 11.82
C ASP A 29 3.16 9.52 12.85
N SER A 30 2.73 8.87 13.94
CA SER A 30 1.91 9.53 14.95
C SER A 30 2.69 10.63 15.68
N SER A 31 2.07 11.80 15.80
CA SER A 31 2.63 12.94 16.55
C SER A 31 2.94 12.60 18.00
N LEU A 32 2.17 11.67 18.57
CA LEU A 32 2.35 11.17 19.93
C LEU A 32 3.66 10.39 20.05
N ALA A 33 3.92 9.42 19.17
CA ALA A 33 5.17 8.65 19.17
C ALA A 33 6.39 9.56 18.95
N GLN A 34 6.29 10.51 18.02
CA GLN A 34 7.36 11.46 17.74
C GLN A 34 7.63 12.40 18.92
N SER A 35 6.60 12.84 19.65
CA SER A 35 6.75 13.72 20.83
C SER A 35 7.39 13.03 22.02
N TYR A 36 7.16 11.73 22.21
CA TYR A 36 7.76 10.96 23.32
C TYR A 36 9.11 10.33 22.97
N SER A 37 9.50 10.34 21.70
CA SER A 37 10.76 9.76 21.26
C SER A 37 11.95 10.68 21.58
N ARG A 38 13.06 10.07 21.99
CA ARG A 38 14.35 10.76 22.11
C ARG A 38 15.00 11.06 20.74
N CYS A 39 14.55 10.39 19.69
CA CYS A 39 15.07 10.50 18.32
C CYS A 39 13.91 10.56 17.32
N PRO A 40 13.13 11.67 17.28
CA PRO A 40 11.97 11.79 16.38
C PRO A 40 12.38 11.70 14.90
N GLU A 41 13.58 12.13 14.54
CA GLU A 41 14.12 12.04 13.18
C GLU A 41 14.21 10.60 12.68
N VAL A 42 14.63 9.67 13.56
CA VAL A 42 14.70 8.24 13.23
C VAL A 42 13.30 7.66 13.00
N LEU A 43 12.32 8.04 13.82
CA LEU A 43 10.94 7.61 13.63
C LEU A 43 10.36 8.15 12.31
N CYS A 44 10.63 9.42 12.01
CA CYS A 44 10.22 10.03 10.75
C CYS A 44 10.82 9.28 9.54
N LEU A 45 12.11 8.94 9.62
CA LEU A 45 12.79 8.17 8.57
C LEU A 45 12.19 6.77 8.40
N ILE A 46 11.92 6.07 9.51
CA ILE A 46 11.27 4.74 9.49
C ILE A 46 9.87 4.85 8.89
N SER A 47 9.05 5.81 9.35
CA SER A 47 7.73 6.09 8.81
C SER A 47 7.76 6.24 7.29
N PHE A 48 8.68 7.06 6.83
CA PHE A 48 8.84 7.38 5.42
C PHE A 48 9.17 6.14 4.56
N TYR A 49 10.17 5.34 4.97
CA TYR A 49 10.54 4.13 4.23
C TYR A 49 9.44 3.05 4.29
N MET A 50 8.75 2.91 5.43
CA MET A 50 7.61 1.98 5.53
C MET A 50 6.50 2.39 4.57
N PHE A 51 6.18 3.67 4.49
CA PHE A 51 5.20 4.20 3.54
C PHE A 51 5.60 3.98 2.07
N MET A 52 6.85 4.27 1.72
CA MET A 52 7.36 4.07 0.36
C MET A 52 7.27 2.63 -0.11
N LEU A 53 7.57 1.68 0.79
CA LEU A 53 7.60 0.26 0.46
C LEU A 53 6.26 -0.45 0.67
N LEU A 54 5.25 0.24 1.18
CA LEU A 54 3.93 -0.32 1.50
C LEU A 54 3.25 -0.99 0.29
N ALA A 55 3.44 -0.43 -0.89
CA ALA A 55 2.87 -0.97 -2.12
C ALA A 55 3.49 -2.32 -2.54
N VAL A 56 4.73 -2.60 -2.14
CA VAL A 56 5.44 -3.83 -2.55
C VAL A 56 4.74 -5.11 -2.11
N PRO A 57 4.43 -5.33 -0.81
CA PRO A 57 3.71 -6.52 -0.39
C PRO A 57 2.30 -6.58 -0.98
N MET A 58 1.64 -5.44 -1.20
CA MET A 58 0.32 -5.40 -1.83
C MET A 58 0.37 -5.87 -3.30
N LEU A 59 1.35 -5.39 -4.08
CA LEU A 59 1.55 -5.85 -5.46
C LEU A 59 1.93 -7.34 -5.52
N ARG A 60 2.76 -7.84 -4.58
CA ARG A 60 3.07 -9.28 -4.46
C ARG A 60 1.84 -10.10 -4.12
N PHE A 61 1.00 -9.60 -3.21
CA PHE A 61 -0.26 -10.24 -2.89
C PHE A 61 -1.14 -10.38 -4.14
N LEU A 62 -1.30 -9.30 -4.91
CA LEU A 62 -2.04 -9.34 -6.18
C LEU A 62 -1.47 -10.36 -7.17
N GLN A 63 -0.15 -10.45 -7.30
CA GLN A 63 0.51 -11.45 -8.16
C GLN A 63 0.17 -12.89 -7.75
N ASN A 64 -0.02 -13.14 -6.46
CA ASN A 64 -0.31 -14.48 -5.93
C ASN A 64 -1.80 -14.86 -6.02
N ILE A 65 -2.67 -13.98 -6.56
CA ILE A 65 -4.09 -14.24 -6.73
C ILE A 65 -4.38 -14.62 -8.18
N GLY A 66 -5.14 -15.71 -8.36
CA GLY A 66 -5.54 -16.19 -9.67
C GLY A 66 -4.36 -16.37 -10.62
N ASN A 67 -4.51 -15.88 -11.84
CA ASN A 67 -3.50 -15.93 -12.90
C ASN A 67 -2.69 -14.62 -13.04
N MET A 68 -2.65 -13.78 -11.99
CA MET A 68 -2.03 -12.44 -12.06
C MET A 68 -0.51 -12.47 -12.24
N LYS A 69 0.16 -13.59 -11.93
CA LYS A 69 1.60 -13.80 -12.19
C LYS A 69 2.02 -13.62 -13.64
N LYS A 70 1.12 -13.80 -14.59
CA LYS A 70 1.39 -13.57 -16.02
C LYS A 70 1.64 -12.10 -16.36
N TYR A 71 1.23 -11.18 -15.48
CA TYR A 71 1.40 -9.75 -15.71
C TYR A 71 2.75 -9.27 -15.17
N ARG A 72 3.80 -9.33 -16.01
CA ARG A 72 5.13 -8.78 -15.71
C ARG A 72 5.11 -7.30 -15.32
N LEU A 73 4.02 -6.62 -15.63
CA LEU A 73 3.82 -5.23 -15.25
C LEU A 73 3.80 -5.05 -13.73
N LEU A 74 3.30 -6.03 -12.96
CA LEU A 74 3.34 -5.98 -11.50
C LEU A 74 4.78 -6.10 -10.95
N ASP A 75 5.65 -6.88 -11.63
CA ASP A 75 7.09 -6.95 -11.29
C ASP A 75 7.77 -5.60 -11.51
N LEU A 76 7.40 -4.93 -12.61
CA LEU A 76 7.88 -3.56 -12.88
C LEU A 76 7.44 -2.60 -11.77
N GLY A 77 6.20 -2.72 -11.28
CA GLY A 77 5.70 -1.93 -10.15
C GLY A 77 6.54 -2.12 -8.90
N ILE A 78 6.78 -3.35 -8.52
CA ILE A 78 7.63 -3.70 -7.38
C ILE A 78 9.03 -3.11 -7.56
N PHE A 79 9.61 -3.25 -8.75
CA PHE A 79 10.92 -2.70 -9.07
C PHE A 79 10.96 -1.17 -8.93
N THR A 80 9.93 -0.44 -9.42
CA THR A 80 9.88 1.03 -9.31
C THR A 80 9.86 1.51 -7.87
N PHE A 81 9.17 0.81 -6.95
CA PHE A 81 9.16 1.17 -5.54
C PHE A 81 10.51 0.91 -4.87
N TYR A 82 11.17 -0.21 -5.17
CA TYR A 82 12.53 -0.46 -4.66
C TYR A 82 13.53 0.54 -5.22
N LEU A 83 13.45 0.85 -6.52
CA LEU A 83 14.31 1.85 -7.14
C LEU A 83 14.10 3.22 -6.51
N ASN A 84 12.85 3.63 -6.29
CA ASN A 84 12.53 4.89 -5.61
C ASN A 84 13.15 4.94 -4.21
N ALA A 85 12.98 3.86 -3.41
CA ALA A 85 13.55 3.78 -2.06
C ALA A 85 15.09 3.85 -2.07
N VAL A 86 15.76 3.16 -3.00
CA VAL A 86 17.22 3.18 -3.12
C VAL A 86 17.72 4.54 -3.58
N LEU A 87 17.11 5.13 -4.60
CA LEU A 87 17.49 6.46 -5.11
C LEU A 87 17.40 7.52 -4.01
N GLN A 88 16.35 7.48 -3.22
CA GLN A 88 16.15 8.43 -2.13
C GLN A 88 17.10 8.19 -0.96
N GLY A 89 17.39 6.92 -0.64
CA GLY A 89 18.32 6.58 0.43
C GLY A 89 19.78 6.86 0.09
N VAL A 90 20.19 6.63 -1.16
CA VAL A 90 21.60 6.75 -1.57
C VAL A 90 21.93 8.16 -2.05
N LEU A 91 21.04 8.79 -2.81
CA LEU A 91 21.35 10.06 -3.43
C LEU A 91 21.09 11.25 -2.52
N GLY A 92 20.24 11.11 -1.48
CA GLY A 92 19.84 12.23 -0.62
C GLY A 92 19.37 13.45 -1.44
N ALA A 93 19.01 13.18 -2.71
CA ALA A 93 18.99 14.17 -3.79
C ALA A 93 17.74 15.05 -3.78
N PHE A 94 16.74 14.66 -3.00
CA PHE A 94 15.48 15.38 -2.98
C PHE A 94 15.19 15.90 -1.57
N GLU A 95 14.58 17.07 -1.49
CA GLU A 95 13.97 17.52 -0.25
C GLU A 95 12.84 16.57 0.16
N PHE A 96 12.58 16.45 1.45
CA PHE A 96 11.59 15.52 2.00
C PHE A 96 10.20 15.64 1.33
N LYS A 97 9.79 16.86 1.01
CA LYS A 97 8.53 17.15 0.33
C LYS A 97 8.47 16.58 -1.09
N ASP A 98 9.56 16.70 -1.82
CA ASP A 98 9.65 16.18 -3.20
C ASP A 98 9.65 14.64 -3.21
N MET A 99 10.29 14.04 -2.23
CA MET A 99 10.28 12.60 -2.02
C MET A 99 8.87 12.04 -1.81
N LEU A 100 8.09 12.69 -0.93
CA LEU A 100 6.69 12.34 -0.70
C LEU A 100 5.86 12.46 -1.97
N PHE A 101 6.04 13.54 -2.72
CA PHE A 101 5.31 13.79 -3.96
C PHE A 101 5.54 12.68 -4.99
N VAL A 102 6.80 12.31 -5.25
CA VAL A 102 7.15 11.22 -6.17
C VAL A 102 6.52 9.89 -5.71
N THR A 103 6.60 9.58 -4.42
CA THR A 103 6.01 8.36 -3.86
C THR A 103 4.48 8.34 -4.03
N HIS A 104 3.82 9.47 -3.80
CA HIS A 104 2.36 9.60 -3.97
C HIS A 104 1.95 9.40 -5.44
N ILE A 105 2.70 9.98 -6.40
CA ILE A 105 2.46 9.75 -7.83
C ILE A 105 2.62 8.26 -8.18
N LEU A 106 3.69 7.63 -7.72
CA LEU A 106 3.91 6.20 -7.95
C LEU A 106 2.76 5.36 -7.38
N LEU A 107 2.35 5.62 -6.14
CA LEU A 107 1.21 4.94 -5.51
C LEU A 107 -0.06 5.10 -6.35
N PHE A 108 -0.39 6.32 -6.74
CA PHE A 108 -1.58 6.62 -7.55
C PHE A 108 -1.57 5.85 -8.87
N VAL A 109 -0.46 5.93 -9.62
CA VAL A 109 -0.30 5.23 -10.91
C VAL A 109 -0.45 3.72 -10.74
N TRP A 110 0.23 3.13 -9.74
CA TRP A 110 0.19 1.69 -9.53
C TRP A 110 -1.14 1.18 -8.97
N VAL A 111 -1.85 1.98 -8.18
CA VAL A 111 -3.24 1.67 -7.77
C VAL A 111 -4.15 1.59 -8.99
N LEU A 112 -4.06 2.54 -9.90
CA LEU A 112 -4.87 2.53 -11.12
C LEU A 112 -4.53 1.35 -12.04
N ILE A 113 -3.25 1.10 -12.30
CA ILE A 113 -2.80 -0.02 -13.14
C ILE A 113 -3.29 -1.35 -12.54
N SER A 114 -3.12 -1.55 -11.25
CA SER A 114 -3.53 -2.77 -10.56
C SER A 114 -5.05 -2.97 -10.58
N ALA A 115 -5.83 -1.90 -10.42
CA ALA A 115 -7.28 -1.94 -10.54
C ALA A 115 -7.72 -2.38 -11.95
N VAL A 116 -7.10 -1.82 -13.00
CA VAL A 116 -7.38 -2.21 -14.39
C VAL A 116 -7.05 -3.69 -14.63
N LEU A 117 -5.92 -4.18 -14.11
CA LEU A 117 -5.53 -5.59 -14.24
C LEU A 117 -6.51 -6.51 -13.50
N LEU A 118 -6.96 -6.14 -12.30
CA LEU A 118 -7.97 -6.89 -11.54
C LEU A 118 -9.32 -6.93 -12.27
N ILE A 119 -9.78 -5.80 -12.81
CA ILE A 119 -11.01 -5.73 -13.62
C ILE A 119 -10.90 -6.65 -14.84
N ARG A 120 -9.75 -6.61 -15.53
CA ARG A 120 -9.49 -7.46 -16.69
C ARG A 120 -9.53 -8.95 -16.32
N GLU A 121 -8.94 -9.33 -15.20
CA GLU A 121 -8.94 -10.71 -14.73
C GLU A 121 -10.33 -11.15 -14.28
N TYR A 122 -11.06 -10.30 -13.56
CA TYR A 122 -12.44 -10.56 -13.18
C TYR A 122 -13.36 -10.77 -14.39
N ARG A 123 -13.25 -9.93 -15.42
CA ARG A 123 -14.05 -10.07 -16.65
C ARG A 123 -13.80 -11.40 -17.38
N LYS A 124 -12.56 -11.94 -17.28
CA LYS A 124 -12.20 -13.22 -17.93
C LYS A 124 -12.71 -14.44 -17.18
N HIS A 125 -12.59 -14.44 -15.86
CA HIS A 125 -12.81 -15.65 -15.06
C HIS A 125 -14.07 -15.62 -14.20
N LYS A 126 -14.64 -14.43 -13.92
CA LYS A 126 -15.87 -14.22 -13.10
C LYS A 126 -15.84 -14.95 -11.75
N GLN A 127 -14.66 -15.19 -11.17
CA GLN A 127 -14.51 -15.87 -9.90
C GLN A 127 -14.93 -14.94 -8.76
N ARG A 128 -15.68 -15.50 -7.80
CA ARG A 128 -16.18 -14.76 -6.63
C ARG A 128 -15.05 -14.17 -5.79
N GLU A 129 -13.93 -14.90 -5.65
CA GLU A 129 -12.77 -14.43 -4.91
C GLU A 129 -12.15 -13.16 -5.54
N ILE A 130 -12.01 -13.14 -6.86
CA ILE A 130 -11.49 -11.97 -7.59
C ILE A 130 -12.45 -10.79 -7.49
N HIS A 131 -13.77 -11.05 -7.46
CA HIS A 131 -14.77 -10.00 -7.29
C HIS A 131 -14.67 -9.35 -5.90
N LEU A 132 -14.62 -10.15 -4.83
CA LEU A 132 -14.48 -9.64 -3.47
C LEU A 132 -13.18 -8.84 -3.30
N LEU A 133 -12.08 -9.36 -3.87
CA LEU A 133 -10.80 -8.66 -3.87
C LEU A 133 -10.87 -7.35 -4.64
N LEU A 134 -11.53 -7.32 -5.79
CA LEU A 134 -11.70 -6.10 -6.57
C LEU A 134 -12.45 -5.02 -5.78
N ILE A 135 -13.53 -5.40 -5.09
CA ILE A 135 -14.27 -4.49 -4.21
C ILE A 135 -13.37 -3.96 -3.10
N ALA A 136 -12.68 -4.88 -2.40
CA ALA A 136 -11.75 -4.52 -1.31
C ALA A 136 -10.65 -3.58 -1.80
N TYR A 137 -10.08 -3.86 -2.97
CA TYR A 137 -9.03 -3.06 -3.57
C TYR A 137 -9.50 -1.66 -4.00
N ILE A 138 -10.71 -1.56 -4.55
CA ILE A 138 -11.33 -0.26 -4.90
C ILE A 138 -11.54 0.57 -3.64
N ILE A 139 -12.00 -0.03 -2.54
CA ILE A 139 -12.22 0.67 -1.28
C ILE A 139 -10.91 1.23 -0.73
N VAL A 140 -9.85 0.41 -0.65
CA VAL A 140 -8.51 0.87 -0.20
C VAL A 140 -7.95 1.91 -1.14
N GLY A 141 -8.06 1.70 -2.45
CA GLY A 141 -7.59 2.67 -3.44
C GLY A 141 -8.32 4.01 -3.34
N ALA A 142 -9.65 3.99 -3.20
CA ALA A 142 -10.44 5.20 -3.03
C ALA A 142 -10.10 5.92 -1.72
N SER A 143 -9.99 5.20 -0.60
CA SER A 143 -9.60 5.79 0.69
C SER A 143 -8.20 6.40 0.63
N GLY A 144 -7.25 5.75 -0.06
CA GLY A 144 -5.91 6.28 -0.28
C GLY A 144 -5.92 7.55 -1.14
N ILE A 145 -6.69 7.56 -2.24
CA ILE A 145 -6.82 8.76 -3.09
C ILE A 145 -7.46 9.92 -2.32
N ILE A 146 -8.52 9.66 -1.55
CA ILE A 146 -9.16 10.68 -0.71
C ILE A 146 -8.17 11.22 0.32
N ALA A 147 -7.41 10.33 0.99
CA ALA A 147 -6.39 10.74 1.94
C ALA A 147 -5.32 11.62 1.30
N LEU A 148 -4.87 11.30 0.09
CA LEU A 148 -3.90 12.11 -0.67
C LEU A 148 -4.46 13.49 -1.05
N ILE A 149 -5.72 13.55 -1.49
CA ILE A 149 -6.38 14.81 -1.82
C ILE A 149 -6.50 15.70 -0.58
N LEU A 150 -6.89 15.13 0.56
CA LEU A 150 -6.99 15.84 1.82
C LEU A 150 -5.63 16.37 2.29
N TYR A 151 -4.59 15.56 2.16
CA TYR A 151 -3.24 15.95 2.51
C TYR A 151 -2.73 17.15 1.67
N TRP A 152 -2.86 17.07 0.34
CA TRP A 152 -2.28 18.07 -0.56
C TRP A 152 -3.12 19.33 -0.74
N LEU A 153 -4.45 19.24 -0.66
CA LEU A 153 -5.33 20.37 -0.91
C LEU A 153 -5.81 21.08 0.37
N PHE A 154 -5.94 20.33 1.46
CA PHE A 154 -6.58 20.87 2.67
C PHE A 154 -5.66 20.86 3.90
N GLU A 155 -4.43 20.34 3.79
CA GLU A 155 -3.47 20.24 4.90
C GLU A 155 -4.06 19.58 6.17
N ILE A 156 -5.03 18.68 6.00
CA ILE A 156 -5.74 18.03 7.11
C ILE A 156 -4.84 16.97 7.74
N SER A 157 -4.59 17.13 9.03
CA SER A 157 -3.71 16.22 9.80
C SER A 157 -4.26 14.79 9.98
N TYR A 158 -5.55 14.57 9.74
CA TYR A 158 -6.22 13.28 9.98
C TYR A 158 -6.41 12.40 8.74
N TYR A 159 -5.68 12.66 7.67
CA TYR A 159 -5.76 11.88 6.42
C TYR A 159 -5.44 10.39 6.63
N GLY A 160 -4.58 10.06 7.58
CA GLY A 160 -4.22 8.68 7.92
C GLY A 160 -5.42 7.84 8.36
N SER A 161 -6.33 8.39 9.16
CA SER A 161 -7.51 7.68 9.68
C SER A 161 -8.46 7.20 8.57
N ILE A 162 -8.56 7.93 7.46
CA ILE A 162 -9.38 7.52 6.30
C ILE A 162 -8.74 6.30 5.62
N PHE A 163 -7.42 6.31 5.48
CA PHE A 163 -6.70 5.18 4.92
C PHE A 163 -6.75 3.95 5.83
N GLU A 164 -6.68 4.14 7.16
CA GLU A 164 -6.86 3.09 8.16
C GLU A 164 -8.22 2.41 8.03
N LEU A 165 -9.29 3.19 7.92
CA LEU A 165 -10.63 2.65 7.73
C LEU A 165 -10.74 1.82 6.45
N GLY A 166 -10.16 2.30 5.36
CA GLY A 166 -10.08 1.56 4.10
C GLY A 166 -9.34 0.23 4.25
N ASN A 167 -8.21 0.21 4.96
CA ASN A 167 -7.44 -1.00 5.24
C ASN A 167 -8.20 -2.00 6.13
N LEU A 168 -8.94 -1.51 7.11
CA LEU A 168 -9.76 -2.36 7.97
C LEU A 168 -10.88 -3.05 7.16
N VAL A 169 -11.54 -2.32 6.29
CA VAL A 169 -12.56 -2.88 5.37
C VAL A 169 -11.92 -3.89 4.42
N PHE A 170 -10.75 -3.58 3.87
CA PHE A 170 -9.98 -4.51 3.01
C PHE A 170 -9.72 -5.83 3.74
N LEU A 171 -9.26 -5.77 4.98
CA LEU A 171 -9.02 -6.94 5.81
C LEU A 171 -10.26 -7.82 5.97
N VAL A 172 -11.39 -7.21 6.35
CA VAL A 172 -12.65 -7.93 6.55
C VAL A 172 -13.13 -8.63 5.29
N LEU A 173 -12.87 -8.03 4.11
CA LEU A 173 -13.31 -8.61 2.83
C LEU A 173 -12.36 -9.69 2.29
N VAL A 174 -11.07 -9.61 2.63
CA VAL A 174 -10.03 -10.50 2.08
C VAL A 174 -9.75 -11.71 2.99
N ILE A 175 -9.90 -11.56 4.31
CA ILE A 175 -9.75 -12.63 5.29
C ILE A 175 -11.08 -13.32 5.55
#